data_e3a3bcf3810da826c3ba21dae735aa5e
#
_entry.id   e3a3bcf3810da826c3ba21dae735aa5e
#
_cell.length_a   1.000
_cell.length_b   1.000
_cell.length_c   1.000
_cell.angle_alpha   90.00
_cell.angle_beta   90.00
_cell.angle_gamma   90.00
#
_symmetry.space_group_name_H-M   'P 1'
#
loop_
_entity.id
_entity.type
_entity.pdbx_description
1 polymer ?
#
loop_
_entity_poly.entity_id
_entity_poly.type
_entity_poly.pdbx_seq_one_letter_code
_entity_poly.pdbx_strand_id
1 'polypeptide(L)'
;YGVRTTVLEKETYPYHEYPFLHQTGIFNVTLKDKVWGKSVNIICAFEADNGLKFSISIFRRKRDEKYAPGSSAIDFALEPLGTKFICTFVKTTSGFYKMSDAEYLI
;
A
#
# COMPACT_ATOMS: atom_id res chain seq x y z
N TYR A 1 -3.41 -9.03 20.54
CA TYR A 1 -1.97 -9.28 20.42
C TYR A 1 -1.67 -10.21 19.25
N GLY A 2 -0.52 -10.04 18.65
CA GLY A 2 -0.11 -10.88 17.52
C GLY A 2 -0.26 -10.26 16.17
N VAL A 3 -0.80 -9.05 16.07
CA VAL A 3 -0.86 -8.35 14.81
C VAL A 3 0.51 -7.75 14.51
N ARG A 4 1.13 -8.22 13.41
CA ARG A 4 2.46 -7.77 13.03
C ARG A 4 2.39 -6.40 12.37
N THR A 5 3.20 -5.46 12.86
CA THR A 5 3.34 -4.13 12.26
C THR A 5 4.71 -3.91 11.65
N THR A 6 5.64 -4.85 11.85
CA THR A 6 7.00 -4.74 11.37
C THR A 6 7.06 -4.80 9.85
N VAL A 7 7.82 -3.91 9.24
CA VAL A 7 8.07 -3.92 7.80
C VAL A 7 9.06 -5.03 7.49
N LEU A 8 8.76 -5.83 6.46
CA LEU A 8 9.56 -6.98 6.08
C LEU A 8 10.92 -6.58 5.52
N GLU A 9 11.88 -7.49 5.63
CA GLU A 9 13.08 -7.42 4.85
C GLU A 9 12.76 -7.69 3.38
N LYS A 10 13.55 -7.08 2.50
CA LYS A 10 13.28 -7.08 1.06
C LYS A 10 13.20 -8.49 0.47
N GLU A 11 14.06 -9.38 0.91
CA GLU A 11 14.17 -10.74 0.38
C GLU A 11 13.03 -11.67 0.82
N THR A 12 12.26 -11.29 1.83
CA THR A 12 11.16 -12.11 2.32
C THR A 12 9.79 -11.67 1.78
N TYR A 13 9.77 -10.57 1.03
CA TYR A 13 8.53 -10.05 0.49
C TYR A 13 8.03 -10.90 -0.68
N PRO A 14 6.74 -11.29 -0.70
CA PRO A 14 6.23 -12.23 -1.70
C PRO A 14 5.85 -11.54 -3.03
N TYR A 15 6.85 -11.08 -3.78
CA TYR A 15 6.64 -10.39 -5.05
C TYR A 15 5.89 -11.21 -6.09
N HIS A 16 6.06 -12.53 -6.09
CA HIS A 16 5.38 -13.41 -7.06
C HIS A 16 3.88 -13.46 -6.82
N GLU A 17 3.47 -13.41 -5.56
CA GLU A 17 2.07 -13.48 -5.19
C GLU A 17 1.39 -12.11 -5.33
N TYR A 18 2.16 -11.02 -5.15
CA TYR A 18 1.65 -9.65 -5.16
C TYR A 18 2.41 -8.81 -6.20
N PRO A 19 2.13 -9.01 -7.50
CA PRO A 19 2.79 -8.21 -8.54
C PRO A 19 2.31 -6.76 -8.48
N PHE A 20 3.11 -5.85 -9.01
CA PHE A 20 2.75 -4.43 -9.01
C PHE A 20 1.48 -4.18 -9.80
N LEU A 21 0.65 -3.27 -9.27
CA LEU A 21 -0.65 -2.94 -9.83
C LEU A 21 -0.51 -2.28 -11.21
N HIS A 22 -1.38 -2.68 -12.14
CA HIS A 22 -1.44 -2.13 -13.50
C HIS A 22 -2.85 -1.73 -13.91
N GLN A 23 -3.66 -1.28 -12.96
CA GLN A 23 -5.00 -0.80 -13.27
C GLN A 23 -5.42 0.30 -12.30
N THR A 24 -6.42 1.07 -12.70
CA THR A 24 -6.97 2.16 -11.90
C THR A 24 -8.32 1.76 -11.34
N GLY A 25 -8.81 2.52 -10.35
CA GLY A 25 -10.12 2.32 -9.77
C GLY A 25 -10.12 2.46 -8.27
N ILE A 26 -11.27 2.17 -7.68
CA ILE A 26 -11.48 2.18 -6.23
C ILE A 26 -11.70 0.75 -5.78
N PHE A 27 -10.89 0.30 -4.83
CA PHE A 27 -10.96 -1.07 -4.35
C PHE A 27 -11.05 -1.11 -2.83
N ASN A 28 -11.83 -2.06 -2.32
CA ASN A 28 -11.77 -2.45 -0.91
C ASN A 28 -10.66 -3.47 -0.78
N VAL A 29 -9.65 -3.17 0.03
CA VAL A 29 -8.43 -3.99 0.10
C VAL A 29 -8.08 -4.32 1.55
N THR A 30 -7.34 -5.42 1.72
CA THR A 30 -6.77 -5.81 3.00
C THR A 30 -5.25 -5.72 2.88
N LEU A 31 -4.59 -5.10 3.85
CA LEU A 31 -3.14 -5.02 3.89
C LEU A 31 -2.59 -6.39 4.29
N LYS A 32 -1.80 -6.99 3.38
CA LYS A 32 -1.30 -8.35 3.58
C LYS A 32 0.17 -8.39 3.98
N ASP A 33 0.97 -7.49 3.43
CA ASP A 33 2.39 -7.40 3.75
C ASP A 33 2.93 -6.03 3.38
N LYS A 34 4.14 -5.73 3.86
CA LYS A 34 4.80 -4.47 3.53
C LYS A 34 6.30 -4.61 3.67
N VAL A 35 7.03 -3.85 2.86
CA VAL A 35 8.49 -3.88 2.82
C VAL A 35 9.00 -2.48 2.48
N TRP A 36 10.18 -2.13 3.00
CA TRP A 36 10.83 -0.87 2.64
C TRP A 36 11.30 -0.91 1.18
N GLY A 37 11.01 0.16 0.44
CA GLY A 37 11.51 0.33 -0.92
C GLY A 37 12.95 0.86 -0.93
N LYS A 38 13.48 1.05 -2.14
CA LYS A 38 14.84 1.56 -2.33
C LYS A 38 14.96 3.05 -2.08
N SER A 39 13.86 3.79 -2.20
CA SER A 39 13.80 5.22 -1.96
C SER A 39 13.06 5.50 -0.67
N VAL A 40 12.54 6.71 -0.50
CA VAL A 40 11.72 7.06 0.65
C VAL A 40 10.29 6.57 0.42
N ASN A 41 10.15 5.25 0.27
CA ASN A 41 8.85 4.63 -0.01
C ASN A 41 8.70 3.31 0.72
N ILE A 42 7.45 2.90 0.88
CA ILE A 42 7.08 1.59 1.39
C ILE A 42 6.28 0.87 0.31
N ILE A 43 6.55 -0.41 0.12
CA ILE A 43 5.79 -1.23 -0.83
C ILE A 43 4.82 -2.07 -0.02
N CYS A 44 3.53 -1.92 -0.29
CA CYS A 44 2.49 -2.64 0.42
C CYS A 44 1.81 -3.65 -0.48
N ALA A 45 1.61 -4.85 0.04
CA ALA A 45 0.86 -5.91 -0.63
C ALA A 45 -0.58 -5.86 -0.16
N PHE A 46 -1.50 -5.82 -1.11
CA PHE A 46 -2.93 -5.78 -0.83
C PHE A 46 -3.66 -6.89 -1.55
N GLU A 47 -4.74 -7.33 -0.95
CA GLU A 47 -5.69 -8.23 -1.60
C GLU A 47 -7.05 -7.53 -1.62
N ALA A 48 -7.59 -7.29 -2.82
CA ALA A 48 -8.90 -6.69 -2.99
C ALA A 48 -10.01 -7.72 -2.75
N ASP A 49 -11.20 -7.24 -2.44
CA ASP A 49 -12.35 -8.11 -2.18
C ASP A 49 -12.72 -8.97 -3.39
N ASN A 50 -12.37 -8.54 -4.60
CA ASN A 50 -12.61 -9.32 -5.82
C ASN A 50 -11.53 -10.38 -6.08
N GLY A 51 -10.59 -10.56 -5.16
CA GLY A 51 -9.53 -11.55 -5.28
C GLY A 51 -8.24 -11.06 -5.93
N LEU A 52 -8.21 -9.82 -6.43
CA LEU A 52 -7.00 -9.27 -7.04
C LEU A 52 -5.93 -9.06 -5.97
N LYS A 53 -4.73 -9.61 -6.22
CA LYS A 53 -3.57 -9.44 -5.36
C LYS A 53 -2.54 -8.57 -6.06
N PHE A 54 -2.05 -7.55 -5.38
CA PHE A 54 -1.13 -6.61 -5.99
C PHE A 54 -0.27 -5.89 -4.96
N SER A 55 0.81 -5.27 -5.44
CA SER A 55 1.66 -4.38 -4.65
C SER A 55 1.57 -2.97 -5.19
N ILE A 56 1.72 -2.01 -4.31
CA ILE A 56 1.79 -0.60 -4.68
C ILE A 56 2.84 0.09 -3.82
N SER A 57 3.55 1.05 -4.40
CA SER A 57 4.56 1.83 -3.71
C SER A 57 3.93 3.12 -3.19
N ILE A 58 4.16 3.42 -1.92
CA ILE A 58 3.64 4.62 -1.27
C ILE A 58 4.82 5.42 -0.77
N PHE A 59 4.94 6.66 -1.23
CA PHE A 59 6.09 7.50 -0.91
C PHE A 59 5.86 8.31 0.35
N ARG A 60 6.97 8.61 1.04
CA ARG A 60 6.93 9.44 2.23
C ARG A 60 6.57 10.87 1.85
N ARG A 61 5.62 11.41 2.55
CA ARG A 61 5.19 12.79 2.40
C ARG A 61 6.13 13.71 3.18
N LYS A 62 6.80 14.63 2.49
CA LYS A 62 7.80 15.50 3.12
C LYS A 62 7.20 16.40 4.22
N ARG A 63 5.94 16.77 4.05
CA ARG A 63 5.28 17.68 4.96
C ARG A 63 5.21 17.16 6.40
N ASP A 64 4.94 15.87 6.57
CA ASP A 64 4.76 15.24 7.88
C ASP A 64 5.48 13.92 8.01
N GLU A 65 6.27 13.56 7.02
CA GLU A 65 7.09 12.35 6.97
C GLU A 65 6.31 11.04 7.11
N LYS A 66 5.03 11.06 6.77
CA LYS A 66 4.20 9.86 6.78
C LYS A 66 4.21 9.18 5.42
N TYR A 67 4.12 7.85 5.41
CA TYR A 67 3.94 7.07 4.19
C TYR A 67 2.44 7.00 3.90
N ALA A 68 1.92 8.11 3.39
CA ALA A 68 0.48 8.30 3.22
C ALA A 68 0.17 8.76 1.79
N PRO A 69 -0.89 8.22 1.18
CA PRO A 69 -1.29 8.65 -0.16
C PRO A 69 -2.05 9.97 -0.09
N GLY A 70 -1.75 10.87 -1.02
CA GLY A 70 -2.48 12.13 -1.16
C GLY A 70 -2.62 12.90 0.13
N SER A 71 -3.83 13.26 0.51
CA SER A 71 -4.12 13.99 1.74
C SER A 71 -4.59 13.07 2.87
N SER A 72 -4.54 11.76 2.69
CA SER A 72 -4.93 10.79 3.71
C SER A 72 -4.03 10.92 4.96
N ALA A 73 -4.62 10.69 6.13
CA ALA A 73 -3.88 10.69 7.39
C ALA A 73 -3.27 9.31 7.71
N ILE A 74 -3.56 8.30 6.90
CA ILE A 74 -3.10 6.92 7.15
C ILE A 74 -1.62 6.80 6.84
N ASP A 75 -0.83 6.38 7.84
CA ASP A 75 0.59 6.10 7.66
C ASP A 75 0.76 4.58 7.51
N PHE A 76 1.00 4.12 6.29
CA PHE A 76 1.07 2.69 6.00
C PHE A 76 2.27 2.00 6.66
N ALA A 77 3.29 2.74 7.06
CA ALA A 77 4.39 2.14 7.80
C ALA A 77 3.96 1.64 9.18
N LEU A 78 2.91 2.23 9.75
CA LEU A 78 2.43 1.93 11.09
C LEU A 78 1.19 1.04 11.11
N GLU A 79 0.53 0.84 9.96
CA GLU A 79 -0.72 0.08 9.93
C GLU A 79 -0.47 -1.41 10.12
N PRO A 80 -1.22 -2.06 11.02
CA PRO A 80 -1.05 -3.50 11.22
C PRO A 80 -1.56 -4.30 10.01
N LEU A 81 -0.93 -5.45 9.79
CA LEU A 81 -1.38 -6.37 8.74
C LEU A 81 -2.79 -6.86 9.06
N GLY A 82 -3.60 -7.00 8.02
CA GLY A 82 -4.99 -7.41 8.14
C GLY A 82 -5.97 -6.25 8.21
N THR A 83 -5.50 -5.02 8.34
CA THR A 83 -6.36 -3.84 8.32
C THR A 83 -6.95 -3.65 6.93
N LYS A 84 -8.22 -3.25 6.88
CA LYS A 84 -8.94 -3.06 5.62
C LYS A 84 -9.09 -1.58 5.30
N PHE A 85 -8.97 -1.29 4.00
CA PHE A 85 -9.02 0.08 3.50
C PHE A 85 -9.88 0.16 2.25
N ILE A 86 -10.39 1.37 1.99
CA ILE A 86 -10.94 1.73 0.68
C ILE A 86 -9.88 2.60 0.03
N CYS A 87 -9.31 2.14 -1.07
CA CYS A 87 -8.20 2.83 -1.73
C CYS A 87 -8.54 3.21 -3.15
N THR A 88 -8.09 4.39 -3.55
CA THR A 88 -8.23 4.88 -4.93
C THR A 88 -6.88 4.82 -5.60
N PHE A 89 -6.84 4.19 -6.77
CA PHE A 89 -5.61 4.04 -7.57
C PHE A 89 -5.75 4.78 -8.88
N VAL A 90 -4.71 5.54 -9.23
CA VAL A 90 -4.68 6.34 -10.46
C VAL A 90 -3.38 6.09 -11.19
N LYS A 91 -3.37 6.46 -12.49
CA LYS A 91 -2.18 6.41 -13.31
C LYS A 91 -1.66 7.83 -13.48
N THR A 92 -0.38 8.06 -13.22
CA THR A 92 0.24 9.36 -13.37
C THR A 92 0.49 9.67 -14.86
N THR A 93 0.76 10.94 -15.17
CA THR A 93 1.08 11.34 -16.55
C THR A 93 2.36 10.68 -17.06
N SER A 94 3.27 10.29 -16.16
CA SER A 94 4.50 9.56 -16.53
C SER A 94 4.31 8.06 -16.62
N GLY A 95 3.08 7.56 -16.44
CA GLY A 95 2.77 6.14 -16.65
C GLY A 95 2.85 5.25 -15.41
N PHE A 96 3.07 5.81 -14.23
CA PHE A 96 3.11 5.04 -13.00
C PHE A 96 1.72 4.90 -12.38
N TYR A 97 1.49 3.77 -11.73
CA TYR A 97 0.28 3.55 -10.94
C TYR A 97 0.59 3.90 -9.49
N LYS A 98 -0.31 4.67 -8.87
CA LYS A 98 -0.14 5.05 -7.47
C LYS A 98 -1.49 5.07 -6.75
N MET A 99 -1.42 4.97 -5.42
CA MET A 99 -2.57 5.19 -4.57
C MET A 99 -2.75 6.69 -4.36
N SER A 100 -3.88 7.24 -4.78
CA SER A 100 -4.15 8.67 -4.63
C SER A 100 -4.88 8.99 -3.33
N ASP A 101 -5.58 8.02 -2.74
CA ASP A 101 -6.30 8.21 -1.49
C ASP A 101 -6.54 6.87 -0.81
N ALA A 102 -6.72 6.90 0.50
CA ALA A 102 -7.02 5.73 1.31
C ALA A 102 -7.84 6.13 2.51
N GLU A 103 -8.83 5.30 2.85
CA GLU A 103 -9.65 5.47 4.03
C GLU A 103 -9.85 4.12 4.69
N TYR A 104 -10.09 4.12 5.99
CA TYR A 104 -10.39 2.88 6.69
C TYR A 104 -11.75 2.35 6.26
N LEU A 105 -11.80 1.05 5.99
CA LEU A 105 -13.05 0.36 5.70
C LEU A 105 -13.63 -0.12 7.02
N ILE A 106 -14.75 0.44 7.38
CA ILE A 106 -15.43 0.15 8.64
C ILE A 106 -16.55 -0.85 8.42
#